data_5ddc8b3778aff7ee96730eb0eb47a55b
#
_entry.id   5ddc8b3778aff7ee96730eb0eb47a55b
#
_cell.length_a   1.000
_cell.length_b   1.000
_cell.length_c   1.000
_cell.angle_alpha   90.00
_cell.angle_beta   90.00
_cell.angle_gamma   90.00
#
_symmetry.space_group_name_H-M   'P 1'
#
loop_
_entity.id
_entity.type
_entity.pdbx_description
1 polymer ?
#
loop_
_entity_poly.entity_id
_entity_poly.type
_entity_poly.pdbx_seq_one_letter_code
_entity_poly.pdbx_strand_id
1 'polypeptide(L)'
;MPAPHTPDVDVDVLILGGGLAGLTLAMQLRLQQPDRSVTVLERKPHPVREAAHKVGESTVEIGAHYFAEVLGLREHLETQQVRKYGLRYFLCEREHDVGACHEM
;
A
#
# COMPACT_ATOMS: atom_id res chain seq x y z
N MET A 1 4.32 19.42 39.47
CA MET A 1 3.06 18.74 39.08
C MET A 1 3.39 17.42 38.47
N PRO A 2 2.83 16.32 38.95
CA PRO A 2 2.96 15.06 38.25
C PRO A 2 2.28 15.19 36.88
N ALA A 3 2.92 14.64 35.81
CA ALA A 3 2.31 14.58 34.49
C ALA A 3 0.95 13.88 34.60
N PRO A 4 -0.06 14.32 33.82
CA PRO A 4 -1.34 13.63 33.82
C PRO A 4 -1.12 12.15 33.44
N HIS A 5 -1.58 11.27 34.31
CA HIS A 5 -1.54 9.82 34.08
C HIS A 5 -2.46 9.54 32.87
N THR A 6 -1.87 9.30 31.74
CA THR A 6 -2.60 8.75 30.60
C THR A 6 -2.97 7.32 30.96
N PRO A 7 -4.24 6.91 30.84
CA PRO A 7 -4.61 5.53 31.12
C PRO A 7 -3.81 4.60 30.17
N ASP A 8 -3.21 3.56 30.71
CA ASP A 8 -2.58 2.51 29.94
C ASP A 8 -3.65 1.84 29.09
N VAL A 9 -3.46 1.84 27.79
CA VAL A 9 -4.34 1.14 26.84
C VAL A 9 -3.62 -0.11 26.38
N ASP A 10 -4.11 -1.25 26.81
CA ASP A 10 -3.60 -2.55 26.37
C ASP A 10 -4.17 -2.89 25.00
N VAL A 11 -3.29 -3.21 24.05
CA VAL A 11 -3.67 -3.71 22.74
C VAL A 11 -2.84 -4.96 22.42
N ASP A 12 -3.44 -5.93 21.72
CA ASP A 12 -2.72 -7.15 21.33
C ASP A 12 -1.66 -6.86 20.27
N VAL A 13 -1.97 -5.96 19.33
CA VAL A 13 -1.06 -5.58 18.24
C VAL A 13 -1.07 -4.07 18.03
N LEU A 14 0.12 -3.48 18.11
CA LEU A 14 0.35 -2.08 17.80
C LEU A 14 1.16 -1.96 16.51
N ILE A 15 0.62 -1.31 15.49
CA ILE A 15 1.27 -1.06 14.20
C ILE A 15 1.70 0.39 14.13
N LEU A 16 2.98 0.63 13.90
CA LEU A 16 3.55 1.97 13.76
C LEU A 16 3.65 2.33 12.26
N GLY A 17 2.79 3.21 11.82
CA GLY A 17 2.68 3.70 10.46
C GLY A 17 1.39 3.25 9.77
N GLY A 18 0.61 4.23 9.31
CA GLY A 18 -0.65 4.05 8.57
C GLY A 18 -0.49 4.13 7.06
N GLY A 19 0.67 3.72 6.53
CA GLY A 19 0.88 3.54 5.10
C GLY A 19 0.31 2.22 4.59
N LEU A 20 0.57 1.90 3.31
CA LEU A 20 0.04 0.69 2.66
C LEU A 20 0.35 -0.58 3.47
N ALA A 21 1.59 -0.76 3.90
CA ALA A 21 2.00 -1.95 4.65
C ALA A 21 1.28 -2.07 6.01
N GLY A 22 1.20 -0.97 6.76
CA GLY A 22 0.55 -0.98 8.08
C GLY A 22 -0.96 -1.22 7.98
N LEU A 23 -1.62 -0.56 7.03
CA LEU A 23 -3.07 -0.71 6.84
C LEU A 23 -3.45 -2.09 6.31
N THR A 24 -2.68 -2.65 5.37
CA THR A 24 -2.94 -4.00 4.85
C THR A 24 -2.68 -5.08 5.90
N LEU A 25 -1.64 -4.92 6.74
CA LEU A 25 -1.42 -5.81 7.88
C LEU A 25 -2.57 -5.72 8.89
N ALA A 26 -3.01 -4.52 9.23
CA ALA A 26 -4.16 -4.33 10.14
C ALA A 26 -5.43 -5.00 9.57
N MET A 27 -5.69 -4.82 8.28
CA MET A 27 -6.83 -5.47 7.61
C MET A 27 -6.72 -7.00 7.65
N GLN A 28 -5.55 -7.56 7.33
CA GLN A 28 -5.31 -8.99 7.37
C GLN A 28 -5.52 -9.56 8.78
N LEU A 29 -4.98 -8.91 9.80
CA LEU A 29 -5.17 -9.32 11.19
C LEU A 29 -6.65 -9.30 11.59
N ARG A 30 -7.40 -8.28 11.20
CA ARG A 30 -8.83 -8.18 11.46
C ARG A 30 -9.63 -9.29 10.77
N LEU A 31 -9.22 -9.71 9.57
CA LEU A 31 -9.88 -10.79 8.84
C LEU A 31 -9.56 -12.18 9.41
N GLN A 32 -8.30 -12.40 9.80
CA GLN A 32 -7.82 -13.72 10.24
C GLN A 32 -7.94 -13.94 11.75
N GLN A 33 -7.90 -12.87 12.53
CA GLN A 33 -7.91 -12.90 14.00
C GLN A 33 -8.86 -11.81 14.53
N PRO A 34 -10.19 -11.94 14.31
CA PRO A 34 -11.15 -10.87 14.61
C PRO A 34 -11.24 -10.53 16.11
N ASP A 35 -10.86 -11.47 16.99
CA ASP A 35 -10.89 -11.27 18.44
C ASP A 35 -9.70 -10.46 18.99
N ARG A 36 -8.67 -10.22 18.16
CA ARG A 36 -7.52 -9.45 18.59
C ARG A 36 -7.76 -7.95 18.39
N SER A 37 -7.35 -7.19 19.39
CA SER A 37 -7.32 -5.72 19.30
C SER A 37 -6.11 -5.28 18.47
N VAL A 38 -6.36 -4.47 17.43
CA VAL A 38 -5.31 -3.94 16.55
C VAL A 38 -5.41 -2.43 16.52
N THR A 39 -4.32 -1.75 16.84
CA THR A 39 -4.22 -0.29 16.79
C THR A 39 -3.13 0.12 15.80
N VAL A 40 -3.46 1.07 14.93
CA VAL A 40 -2.50 1.68 13.99
C VAL A 40 -2.24 3.10 14.45
N LEU A 41 -0.97 3.44 14.66
CA LEU A 41 -0.54 4.80 14.95
C LEU A 41 0.07 5.44 13.70
N GLU A 42 -0.51 6.55 13.26
CA GLU A 42 0.00 7.35 12.15
C GLU A 42 0.27 8.78 12.62
N ARG A 43 1.44 9.29 12.29
CA ARG A 43 1.83 10.66 12.68
C ARG A 43 1.20 11.75 11.81
N LYS A 44 0.79 11.41 10.58
CA LYS A 44 0.15 12.36 9.67
C LYS A 44 -1.37 12.19 9.71
N PRO A 45 -2.13 13.28 9.74
CA PRO A 45 -3.59 13.18 9.66
C PRO A 45 -4.02 12.66 8.29
N HIS A 46 -5.07 11.88 8.24
CA HIS A 46 -5.71 11.46 7.00
C HIS A 46 -6.80 12.45 6.55
N PRO A 47 -6.99 12.62 5.22
CA PRO A 47 -6.26 12.02 4.11
C PRO A 47 -4.88 12.64 3.92
N VAL A 48 -3.89 11.82 3.57
CA VAL A 48 -2.52 12.26 3.30
C VAL A 48 -2.43 12.82 1.88
N ARG A 49 -2.27 14.13 1.74
CA ARG A 49 -2.25 14.81 0.41
C ARG A 49 -1.16 14.31 -0.53
N GLU A 50 0.00 13.96 0.01
CA GLU A 50 1.15 13.49 -0.76
C GLU A 50 1.01 12.09 -1.33
N ALA A 51 0.06 11.30 -0.83
CA ALA A 51 -0.14 9.92 -1.26
C ALA A 51 -0.56 9.81 -2.74
N ALA A 52 -1.29 10.81 -3.26
CA ALA A 52 -1.81 10.82 -4.62
C ALA A 52 -0.77 11.13 -5.72
N HIS A 53 0.44 11.55 -5.36
CA HIS A 53 1.45 12.04 -6.30
C HIS A 53 2.75 11.22 -6.32
N LYS A 54 2.72 9.99 -5.82
CA LYS A 54 3.88 9.10 -5.89
C LYS A 54 4.03 8.54 -7.30
N VAL A 55 5.15 8.89 -7.93
CA VAL A 55 5.48 8.39 -9.27
C VAL A 55 6.10 6.99 -9.18
N GLY A 56 5.76 6.11 -10.12
CA GLY A 56 6.35 4.79 -10.24
C GLY A 56 5.75 3.73 -9.33
N GLU A 57 4.62 4.01 -8.69
CA GLU A 57 3.92 3.00 -7.90
C GLU A 57 3.26 1.98 -8.84
N SER A 58 3.72 0.74 -8.76
CA SER A 58 3.10 -0.36 -9.48
C SER A 58 3.21 -1.65 -8.67
N THR A 59 2.15 -2.45 -8.70
CA THR A 59 2.08 -3.70 -7.97
C THR A 59 2.37 -4.87 -8.90
N VAL A 60 3.29 -5.72 -8.49
CA VAL A 60 3.61 -6.97 -9.18
C VAL A 60 2.64 -8.10 -8.79
N GLU A 61 2.74 -9.25 -9.47
CA GLU A 61 1.80 -10.37 -9.34
C GLU A 61 1.58 -10.83 -7.90
N ILE A 62 2.65 -10.94 -7.11
CA ILE A 62 2.56 -11.35 -5.69
C ILE A 62 1.76 -10.35 -4.87
N GLY A 63 2.03 -9.05 -5.06
CA GLY A 63 1.28 -8.00 -4.38
C GLY A 63 -0.18 -7.94 -4.82
N ALA A 64 -0.45 -8.07 -6.12
CA ALA A 64 -1.80 -8.12 -6.66
C ALA A 64 -2.59 -9.32 -6.12
N HIS A 65 -1.96 -10.50 -6.03
CA HIS A 65 -2.54 -11.68 -5.41
C HIS A 65 -2.87 -11.45 -3.92
N TYR A 66 -1.93 -10.86 -3.18
CA TYR A 66 -2.15 -10.55 -1.76
C TYR A 66 -3.36 -9.64 -1.56
N PHE A 67 -3.48 -8.56 -2.32
CA PHE A 67 -4.63 -7.66 -2.24
C PHE A 67 -5.93 -8.34 -2.67
N ALA A 68 -5.91 -9.07 -3.77
CA ALA A 68 -7.12 -9.70 -4.31
C ALA A 68 -7.62 -10.85 -3.44
N GLU A 69 -6.74 -11.77 -3.06
CA GLU A 69 -7.13 -13.04 -2.43
C GLU A 69 -7.04 -13.00 -0.91
N VAL A 70 -5.95 -12.48 -0.36
CA VAL A 70 -5.76 -12.47 1.10
C VAL A 70 -6.59 -11.40 1.76
N LEU A 71 -6.64 -10.20 1.17
CA LEU A 71 -7.40 -9.07 1.69
C LEU A 71 -8.82 -8.97 1.11
N GLY A 72 -9.17 -9.76 0.10
CA GLY A 72 -10.50 -9.74 -0.53
C GLY A 72 -10.80 -8.47 -1.32
N LEU A 73 -9.77 -7.77 -1.82
CA LEU A 73 -9.92 -6.48 -2.52
C LEU A 73 -9.98 -6.62 -4.05
N ARG A 74 -10.32 -7.79 -4.58
CA ARG A 74 -10.39 -8.05 -6.03
C ARG A 74 -11.27 -7.04 -6.76
N GLU A 75 -12.50 -6.83 -6.30
CA GLU A 75 -13.42 -5.89 -6.91
C GLU A 75 -12.87 -4.46 -6.93
N HIS A 76 -12.24 -4.03 -5.84
CA HIS A 76 -11.59 -2.71 -5.78
C HIS A 76 -10.47 -2.59 -6.82
N LEU A 77 -9.62 -3.62 -6.96
CA LEU A 77 -8.55 -3.63 -7.97
C LEU A 77 -9.10 -3.54 -9.39
N GLU A 78 -10.18 -4.24 -9.67
CA GLU A 78 -10.78 -4.30 -11.02
C GLU A 78 -11.55 -3.02 -11.39
N THR A 79 -12.16 -2.34 -10.41
CA THR A 79 -13.03 -1.19 -10.66
C THR A 79 -12.38 0.16 -10.39
N GLN A 80 -11.43 0.23 -9.46
CA GLN A 80 -10.84 1.49 -8.98
C GLN A 80 -9.36 1.66 -9.34
N GLN A 81 -8.70 0.61 -9.85
CA GLN A 81 -7.29 0.65 -10.18
C GLN A 81 -7.05 0.43 -11.68
N VAL A 82 -5.96 0.99 -12.18
CA VAL A 82 -5.55 0.80 -13.57
C VAL A 82 -4.82 -0.54 -13.70
N ARG A 83 -5.30 -1.41 -14.60
CA ARG A 83 -4.67 -2.69 -14.87
C ARG A 83 -3.34 -2.51 -15.60
N LYS A 84 -2.29 -3.11 -15.05
CA LYS A 84 -0.99 -3.19 -15.70
C LYS A 84 -0.92 -4.46 -16.55
N TYR A 85 -0.61 -4.30 -17.83
CA TYR A 85 -0.48 -5.42 -18.77
C TYR A 85 0.97 -5.86 -19.00
N GLY A 86 1.93 -5.08 -18.54
CA GLY A 86 3.35 -5.37 -18.69
C GLY A 86 4.20 -4.12 -18.67
N LEU A 87 5.47 -4.31 -18.98
CA LEU A 87 6.46 -3.25 -19.16
C LEU A 87 7.02 -3.37 -20.59
N ARG A 88 7.15 -2.23 -21.24
CA ARG A 88 7.86 -2.11 -22.51
C ARG A 88 9.19 -1.44 -22.27
N TYR A 89 10.25 -2.01 -22.81
CA TYR A 89 11.58 -1.45 -22.76
C TYR A 89 11.99 -1.03 -24.17
N PHE A 90 12.46 0.22 -24.29
CA PHE A 90 12.98 0.77 -25.54
C PHE A 90 14.46 1.04 -25.35
N LEU A 91 15.30 0.38 -26.14
CA LEU A 91 16.71 0.65 -26.20
C LEU A 91 17.00 1.58 -27.39
N CYS A 92 17.50 2.76 -27.08
CA CYS A 92 17.82 3.76 -28.09
C CYS A 92 19.34 3.87 -28.27
N GLU A 93 19.79 3.89 -29.51
CA GLU A 93 21.21 4.11 -29.82
C GLU A 93 21.61 5.56 -29.61
N ARG A 94 20.66 6.48 -29.61
CA ARG A 94 20.88 7.92 -29.39
C ARG A 94 19.87 8.47 -28.37
N GLU A 95 20.38 9.34 -27.53
CA GLU A 95 19.56 10.06 -26.54
C GLU A 95 18.50 10.91 -27.27
N HIS A 96 17.23 10.79 -26.84
CA HIS A 96 16.06 11.53 -27.32
C HIS A 96 15.47 11.15 -28.69
N ASP A 97 15.90 10.11 -29.34
CA ASP A 97 15.28 9.64 -30.59
C ASP A 97 14.46 8.37 -30.38
N VAL A 98 13.17 8.54 -30.01
CA VAL A 98 12.26 7.42 -29.79
C VAL A 98 11.99 6.63 -31.08
N GLY A 99 12.14 7.25 -32.25
CA GLY A 99 11.98 6.59 -33.55
C GLY A 99 13.11 5.62 -33.89
N ALA A 100 14.28 5.77 -33.25
CA ALA A 100 15.44 4.89 -33.41
C ALA A 100 15.57 3.83 -32.31
N CYS A 101 14.56 3.70 -31.45
CA CYS A 101 14.56 2.72 -30.36
C CYS A 101 14.04 1.37 -30.82
N HIS A 102 14.66 0.29 -30.35
CA HIS A 102 14.18 -1.07 -30.52
C HIS A 102 13.41 -1.53 -29.28
N GLU A 103 12.21 -2.06 -29.50
CA GLU A 103 11.40 -2.67 -28.42
C GLU A 103 11.94 -4.07 -28.13
N MET A 104 12.15 -4.38 -26.85
CA MET A 104 12.49 -5.71 -26.35
C MET A 104 11.28 -6.41 -25.71
#